data_c9c5a91cfeb20386ca1b946f7563cc8d
#
_entry.id   c9c5a91cfeb20386ca1b946f7563cc8d
#
_cell.length_a   1.000
_cell.length_b   1.000
_cell.length_c   1.000
_cell.angle_alpha   90.00
_cell.angle_beta   90.00
_cell.angle_gamma   90.00
#
_symmetry.space_group_name_H-M   'P 1'
#
loop_
_entity.id
_entity.type
_entity.pdbx_description
1 polymer ?
#
loop_
_entity_poly.entity_id
_entity_poly.type
_entity_poly.pdbx_seq_one_letter_code
_entity_poly.pdbx_strand_id
1 'polypeptide(L)'
;MVEILRITYYLYEFKRTKQGVVPIYCKLTTDGINRQQFSTRLYIRPEIWDKDAQCVRGTSEDAVLINRRLQDITVELKSIERKLYEADGNVSLDEIYSLYKNTTANEHTLCGIFRERIKRMESLVGKEYSPSTLQKFREVFAHVERYIQNLYKSTDIPIRRVDYFFVKQFEDTLLSQGLKAITINKIMQRLRQMVVYAFKCNYIQQDPFVEYRPLKERKRLVFLTQEELKLLEDYHFAQQRLEEVKNIYLFSVYTGLAYHEAQALQPKHIVKGFDGRNWINLVRQKTDREIAVPLLPQAEKLIIWSERFCKVNEYVQPRISNQKVNSYLREIAEVVGIDKKLTHHTARKTFATTILLYNDVPIEVVSKLLGHSDISVTQRSYAQVMNRNISNHIGRLEKKLSR
;
A
#
# COMPACT_ATOMS: atom_id res chain seq x y z
N MET A 1 -5.93 -36.96 37.52
CA MET A 1 -6.58 -35.75 38.12
C MET A 1 -6.08 -34.55 37.35
N VAL A 2 -6.96 -33.80 36.76
CA VAL A 2 -6.56 -32.57 36.02
C VAL A 2 -6.14 -31.55 37.08
N GLU A 3 -4.89 -31.12 37.04
CA GLU A 3 -4.38 -30.03 37.86
C GLU A 3 -5.10 -28.74 37.52
N ILE A 4 -5.91 -28.23 38.40
CA ILE A 4 -6.68 -27.03 38.15
C ILE A 4 -5.89 -25.80 38.61
N LEU A 5 -5.59 -24.90 37.67
CA LEU A 5 -5.01 -23.59 37.96
C LEU A 5 -5.89 -22.85 39.00
N ARG A 6 -5.34 -22.58 40.16
CA ARG A 6 -5.97 -21.77 41.18
C ARG A 6 -5.44 -20.33 41.07
N ILE A 7 -6.35 -19.38 40.94
CA ILE A 7 -6.07 -17.94 40.81
C ILE A 7 -6.56 -17.29 42.09
N THR A 8 -5.70 -16.52 42.76
CA THR A 8 -6.01 -15.87 44.05
C THR A 8 -5.55 -14.41 43.99
N TYR A 9 -6.43 -13.50 44.39
CA TYR A 9 -6.10 -12.09 44.51
C TYR A 9 -5.92 -11.68 45.97
N TYR A 10 -4.89 -10.84 46.24
CA TYR A 10 -4.60 -10.37 47.57
C TYR A 10 -3.93 -9.00 47.56
N LEU A 11 -4.00 -8.27 48.66
CA LEU A 11 -3.30 -6.99 48.84
C LEU A 11 -1.83 -7.22 49.19
N TYR A 12 -0.92 -6.57 48.46
CA TYR A 12 0.51 -6.62 48.78
C TYR A 12 0.92 -5.40 49.60
N GLU A 13 0.72 -5.48 50.94
CA GLU A 13 0.83 -4.35 51.87
C GLU A 13 2.22 -3.74 51.96
N PHE A 14 3.29 -4.53 51.67
CA PHE A 14 4.66 -4.03 51.66
C PHE A 14 4.93 -2.95 50.60
N LYS A 15 4.04 -2.76 49.64
CA LYS A 15 4.12 -1.72 48.60
C LYS A 15 3.05 -0.65 48.73
N ARG A 16 2.67 -0.32 50.00
CA ARG A 16 1.75 0.78 50.28
C ARG A 16 2.33 2.12 49.79
N THR A 17 1.57 2.86 49.03
CA THR A 17 1.97 4.19 48.53
C THR A 17 1.86 5.25 49.65
N LYS A 18 2.48 6.43 49.44
CA LYS A 18 2.36 7.58 50.33
C LYS A 18 0.90 8.07 50.51
N GLN A 19 0.02 7.73 49.54
CA GLN A 19 -1.41 8.06 49.55
C GLN A 19 -2.26 7.00 50.30
N GLY A 20 -1.66 5.97 50.89
CA GLY A 20 -2.33 4.94 51.63
C GLY A 20 -2.96 3.81 50.80
N VAL A 21 -2.82 3.82 49.47
CA VAL A 21 -3.33 2.74 48.61
C VAL A 21 -2.32 1.60 48.47
N VAL A 22 -2.82 0.40 48.27
CA VAL A 22 -2.05 -0.85 48.21
C VAL A 22 -2.32 -1.55 46.88
N PRO A 23 -1.31 -2.10 46.21
CA PRO A 23 -1.50 -2.84 44.97
C PRO A 23 -2.14 -4.21 45.21
N ILE A 24 -3.06 -4.58 44.33
CA ILE A 24 -3.63 -5.92 44.25
C ILE A 24 -2.66 -6.81 43.45
N TYR A 25 -2.31 -7.95 44.04
CA TYR A 25 -1.46 -8.99 43.42
C TYR A 25 -2.31 -10.20 43.06
N CYS A 26 -1.97 -10.82 41.94
CA CYS A 26 -2.50 -12.11 41.51
C CYS A 26 -1.48 -13.20 41.84
N LYS A 27 -1.92 -14.28 42.46
CA LYS A 27 -1.14 -15.48 42.75
C LYS A 27 -1.74 -16.65 41.98
N LEU A 28 -0.90 -17.33 41.22
CA LEU A 28 -1.22 -18.55 40.49
C LEU A 28 -0.61 -19.75 41.21
N THR A 29 -1.36 -20.81 41.39
CA THR A 29 -0.89 -22.06 41.97
C THR A 29 -1.45 -23.25 41.22
N THR A 30 -0.59 -24.30 41.04
CA THR A 30 -0.98 -25.66 40.69
C THR A 30 -0.44 -26.55 41.81
N ASP A 31 -1.12 -27.60 42.21
CA ASP A 31 -0.68 -28.62 43.24
C ASP A 31 -0.31 -28.10 44.63
N GLY A 32 -0.53 -26.83 44.93
CA GLY A 32 -0.18 -26.25 46.21
C GLY A 32 1.31 -25.95 46.45
N ILE A 33 2.21 -26.39 45.57
CA ILE A 33 3.68 -26.28 45.71
C ILE A 33 4.24 -25.19 44.81
N ASN A 34 3.94 -25.24 43.52
CA ASN A 34 4.40 -24.25 42.55
C ASN A 34 3.55 -22.98 42.60
N ARG A 35 4.18 -21.81 42.62
CA ARG A 35 3.50 -20.53 42.68
C ARG A 35 4.22 -19.45 41.88
N GLN A 36 3.43 -18.73 41.09
CA GLN A 36 3.83 -17.50 40.44
C GLN A 36 2.98 -16.35 40.96
N GLN A 37 3.56 -15.16 41.10
CA GLN A 37 2.82 -13.99 41.57
C GLN A 37 3.21 -12.73 40.78
N PHE A 38 2.25 -11.88 40.49
CA PHE A 38 2.49 -10.63 39.77
C PHE A 38 1.51 -9.53 40.23
N SER A 39 1.91 -8.27 40.01
CA SER A 39 1.06 -7.12 40.26
C SER A 39 0.01 -6.97 39.16
N THR A 40 -1.25 -6.79 39.53
CA THR A 40 -2.32 -6.46 38.56
C THR A 40 -2.25 -5.01 38.09
N ARG A 41 -1.40 -4.19 38.70
CA ARG A 41 -1.31 -2.72 38.54
C ARG A 41 -2.59 -1.98 38.95
N LEU A 42 -3.47 -2.62 39.72
CA LEU A 42 -4.64 -2.00 40.35
C LEU A 42 -4.29 -1.67 41.77
N TYR A 43 -4.71 -0.51 42.25
CA TYR A 43 -4.42 0.01 43.59
C TYR A 43 -5.71 0.37 44.30
N ILE A 44 -5.84 -0.01 45.57
CA ILE A 44 -7.02 0.29 46.35
C ILE A 44 -6.65 0.65 47.78
N ARG A 45 -7.60 1.25 48.51
CA ARG A 45 -7.51 1.40 49.98
C ARG A 45 -7.81 0.05 50.63
N PRO A 46 -7.02 -0.43 51.62
CA PRO A 46 -7.22 -1.74 52.22
C PRO A 46 -8.60 -1.94 52.85
N GLU A 47 -9.21 -0.87 53.34
CA GLU A 47 -10.48 -0.90 54.08
C GLU A 47 -11.65 -1.40 53.22
N ILE A 48 -11.58 -1.21 51.92
CA ILE A 48 -12.65 -1.62 50.96
C ILE A 48 -12.37 -2.97 50.33
N TRP A 49 -11.31 -3.67 50.69
CA TRP A 49 -10.99 -5.00 50.17
C TRP A 49 -11.70 -6.10 50.94
N ASP A 50 -12.37 -7.01 50.25
CA ASP A 50 -12.90 -8.24 50.80
C ASP A 50 -11.91 -9.38 50.56
N LYS A 51 -11.34 -9.90 51.67
CA LYS A 51 -10.30 -10.96 51.59
C LYS A 51 -10.90 -12.31 51.20
N ASP A 52 -12.14 -12.58 51.62
CA ASP A 52 -12.79 -13.87 51.36
C ASP A 52 -13.36 -13.92 49.96
N ALA A 53 -14.04 -12.86 49.55
CA ALA A 53 -14.57 -12.72 48.19
C ALA A 53 -13.50 -12.32 47.14
N GLN A 54 -12.31 -11.88 47.60
CA GLN A 54 -11.20 -11.41 46.74
C GLN A 54 -11.62 -10.32 45.74
N CYS A 55 -12.42 -9.38 46.23
CA CYS A 55 -12.96 -8.29 45.42
C CYS A 55 -13.01 -6.98 46.23
N VAL A 56 -13.26 -5.88 45.52
CA VAL A 56 -13.47 -4.56 46.13
C VAL A 56 -14.93 -4.43 46.55
N ARG A 57 -15.18 -4.07 47.80
CA ARG A 57 -16.53 -3.81 48.36
C ARG A 57 -17.12 -2.51 47.79
N GLY A 58 -18.44 -2.50 47.63
CA GLY A 58 -19.20 -1.31 47.21
C GLY A 58 -19.57 -1.29 45.73
N THR A 59 -20.37 -0.29 45.38
CA THR A 59 -20.94 -0.11 44.02
C THR A 59 -20.43 1.14 43.34
N SER A 60 -19.34 1.75 43.86
CA SER A 60 -18.71 2.89 43.19
C SER A 60 -18.18 2.49 41.79
N GLU A 61 -18.13 3.44 40.86
CA GLU A 61 -17.59 3.20 39.51
C GLU A 61 -16.19 2.57 39.54
N ASP A 62 -15.33 3.04 40.45
CA ASP A 62 -13.98 2.49 40.62
C ASP A 62 -14.01 1.03 41.12
N ALA A 63 -14.89 0.70 42.08
CA ALA A 63 -15.01 -0.66 42.58
C ALA A 63 -15.49 -1.62 41.49
N VAL A 64 -16.51 -1.21 40.74
CA VAL A 64 -17.03 -1.99 39.59
C VAL A 64 -15.95 -2.19 38.52
N LEU A 65 -15.21 -1.14 38.20
CA LEU A 65 -14.14 -1.19 37.16
C LEU A 65 -13.01 -2.13 37.62
N ILE A 66 -12.57 -2.02 38.89
CA ILE A 66 -11.51 -2.88 39.41
C ILE A 66 -11.95 -4.34 39.43
N ASN A 67 -13.15 -4.63 39.95
CA ASN A 67 -13.68 -5.99 40.00
C ASN A 67 -13.83 -6.61 38.61
N ARG A 68 -14.33 -5.83 37.64
CA ARG A 68 -14.38 -6.24 36.22
C ARG A 68 -12.99 -6.59 35.70
N ARG A 69 -11.97 -5.76 36.00
CA ARG A 69 -10.60 -6.02 35.54
C ARG A 69 -9.99 -7.27 36.16
N LEU A 70 -10.27 -7.56 37.45
CA LEU A 70 -9.86 -8.81 38.10
C LEU A 70 -10.51 -10.01 37.44
N GLN A 71 -11.79 -9.91 37.05
CA GLN A 71 -12.50 -10.95 36.31
C GLN A 71 -11.92 -11.16 34.93
N ASP A 72 -11.60 -10.09 34.18
CA ASP A 72 -10.95 -10.17 32.88
C ASP A 72 -9.61 -10.93 32.95
N ILE A 73 -8.78 -10.62 33.94
CA ILE A 73 -7.51 -11.33 34.23
C ILE A 73 -7.76 -12.82 34.48
N THR A 74 -8.78 -13.15 35.25
CA THR A 74 -9.14 -14.55 35.52
C THR A 74 -9.55 -15.29 34.27
N VAL A 75 -10.41 -14.69 33.44
CA VAL A 75 -10.88 -15.27 32.16
C VAL A 75 -9.71 -15.48 31.20
N GLU A 76 -8.79 -14.50 31.09
CA GLU A 76 -7.63 -14.60 30.22
C GLU A 76 -6.69 -15.74 30.63
N LEU A 77 -6.36 -15.84 31.92
CA LEU A 77 -5.53 -16.91 32.47
C LEU A 77 -6.15 -18.31 32.27
N LYS A 78 -7.46 -18.42 32.50
CA LYS A 78 -8.21 -19.67 32.26
C LYS A 78 -8.26 -20.05 30.75
N SER A 79 -8.34 -19.06 29.88
CA SER A 79 -8.28 -19.29 28.42
C SER A 79 -6.91 -19.81 27.99
N ILE A 80 -5.82 -19.29 28.57
CA ILE A 80 -4.46 -19.75 28.31
C ILE A 80 -4.29 -21.19 28.82
N GLU A 81 -4.71 -21.48 30.03
CA GLU A 81 -4.70 -22.83 30.62
C GLU A 81 -5.38 -23.84 29.69
N ARG A 82 -6.60 -23.52 29.24
CA ARG A 82 -7.38 -24.37 28.36
C ARG A 82 -6.68 -24.64 27.04
N LYS A 83 -6.13 -23.61 26.39
CA LYS A 83 -5.41 -23.74 25.12
C LYS A 83 -4.16 -24.62 25.24
N LEU A 84 -3.39 -24.48 26.33
CA LEU A 84 -2.23 -25.30 26.59
C LEU A 84 -2.63 -26.75 26.83
N TYR A 85 -3.69 -26.99 27.62
CA TYR A 85 -4.20 -28.32 27.87
C TYR A 85 -4.71 -29.01 26.59
N GLU A 86 -5.43 -28.30 25.72
CA GLU A 86 -5.91 -28.82 24.43
C GLU A 86 -4.74 -29.14 23.46
N ALA A 87 -3.59 -28.44 23.57
CA ALA A 87 -2.45 -28.65 22.69
C ALA A 87 -1.55 -29.80 23.14
N ASP A 88 -1.17 -29.85 24.43
CA ASP A 88 -0.10 -30.72 24.92
C ASP A 88 -0.54 -31.70 26.04
N GLY A 89 -1.80 -31.59 26.50
CA GLY A 89 -2.32 -32.46 27.60
C GLY A 89 -1.69 -32.22 28.96
N ASN A 90 -0.70 -31.35 29.06
CA ASN A 90 -0.03 -30.95 30.29
C ASN A 90 0.14 -29.43 30.33
N VAL A 91 0.05 -28.82 31.53
CA VAL A 91 0.05 -27.37 31.69
C VAL A 91 1.08 -26.95 32.73
N SER A 92 2.13 -26.27 32.28
CA SER A 92 3.14 -25.67 33.16
C SER A 92 2.70 -24.28 33.64
N LEU A 93 2.86 -24.02 34.94
CA LEU A 93 2.57 -22.70 35.51
C LEU A 93 3.45 -21.59 34.91
N ASP A 94 4.71 -21.92 34.63
CA ASP A 94 5.65 -21.00 34.00
C ASP A 94 5.26 -20.64 32.55
N GLU A 95 4.70 -21.59 31.82
CA GLU A 95 4.17 -21.37 30.47
C GLU A 95 2.93 -20.48 30.50
N ILE A 96 1.97 -20.77 31.40
CA ILE A 96 0.80 -19.89 31.59
C ILE A 96 1.25 -18.47 31.92
N TYR A 97 2.16 -18.31 32.86
CA TYR A 97 2.64 -16.99 33.28
C TYR A 97 3.43 -16.28 32.16
N SER A 98 4.27 -17.01 31.44
CA SER A 98 5.03 -16.47 30.30
C SER A 98 4.10 -16.02 29.17
N LEU A 99 3.10 -16.80 28.80
CA LEU A 99 2.10 -16.44 27.83
C LEU A 99 1.26 -15.24 28.29
N TYR A 100 0.77 -15.25 29.54
CA TYR A 100 0.03 -14.14 30.10
C TYR A 100 0.87 -12.85 30.13
N LYS A 101 2.13 -12.94 30.59
CA LYS A 101 3.05 -11.81 30.61
C LYS A 101 3.37 -11.32 29.19
N ASN A 102 3.52 -12.22 28.23
CA ASN A 102 3.73 -11.87 26.83
C ASN A 102 2.48 -11.24 26.21
N THR A 103 1.29 -11.70 26.56
CA THR A 103 0.02 -11.09 26.16
C THR A 103 -0.14 -9.69 26.74
N THR A 104 0.28 -9.49 28.01
CA THR A 104 0.19 -8.18 28.69
C THR A 104 1.40 -7.27 28.45
N ALA A 105 2.60 -7.81 28.18
CA ALA A 105 3.82 -7.04 27.90
C ALA A 105 4.00 -6.71 26.43
N ASN A 106 3.46 -7.52 25.54
CA ASN A 106 3.41 -7.28 24.10
C ASN A 106 2.00 -6.79 23.70
N GLU A 107 1.54 -5.68 24.26
CA GLU A 107 0.54 -4.91 23.55
C GLU A 107 1.17 -4.48 22.24
N HIS A 108 0.96 -5.29 21.18
CA HIS A 108 1.36 -4.89 19.84
C HIS A 108 0.68 -3.57 19.51
N THR A 109 1.50 -2.58 19.25
CA THR A 109 1.02 -1.23 18.94
C THR A 109 1.03 -1.00 17.43
N LEU A 110 0.18 -0.11 16.95
CA LEU A 110 0.09 0.19 15.52
C LEU A 110 1.43 0.71 14.98
N CYS A 111 2.05 1.68 15.64
CA CYS A 111 3.36 2.20 15.22
C CYS A 111 4.48 1.16 15.39
N GLY A 112 4.39 0.30 16.40
CA GLY A 112 5.31 -0.82 16.58
C GLY A 112 5.31 -1.76 15.38
N ILE A 113 4.13 -2.15 14.88
CA ILE A 113 3.96 -2.98 13.69
C ILE A 113 4.54 -2.29 12.44
N PHE A 114 4.29 -0.99 12.27
CA PHE A 114 4.88 -0.23 11.16
C PHE A 114 6.41 -0.24 11.22
N ARG A 115 7.01 0.02 12.39
CA ARG A 115 8.48 0.05 12.57
C ARG A 115 9.09 -1.32 12.26
N GLU A 116 8.51 -2.41 12.76
CA GLU A 116 8.96 -3.77 12.49
C GLU A 116 8.91 -4.09 10.99
N ARG A 117 7.78 -3.80 10.33
CA ARG A 117 7.61 -4.05 8.89
C ARG A 117 8.55 -3.19 8.05
N ILE A 118 8.72 -1.93 8.37
CA ILE A 118 9.65 -1.02 7.68
C ILE A 118 11.08 -1.55 7.81
N LYS A 119 11.51 -1.96 9.00
CA LYS A 119 12.85 -2.54 9.24
C LYS A 119 13.07 -3.81 8.40
N ARG A 120 12.05 -4.69 8.32
CA ARG A 120 12.11 -5.86 7.44
C ARG A 120 12.21 -5.46 5.97
N MET A 121 11.41 -4.48 5.53
CA MET A 121 11.46 -4.00 4.14
C MET A 121 12.83 -3.40 3.81
N GLU A 122 13.48 -2.69 4.72
CA GLU A 122 14.83 -2.14 4.58
C GLU A 122 15.87 -3.22 4.27
N SER A 123 15.80 -4.36 4.99
CA SER A 123 16.72 -5.49 4.76
C SER A 123 16.49 -6.22 3.44
N LEU A 124 15.34 -6.00 2.78
CA LEU A 124 14.93 -6.65 1.54
C LEU A 124 14.89 -5.69 0.33
N VAL A 125 15.37 -4.45 0.50
CA VAL A 125 15.49 -3.50 -0.62
C VAL A 125 16.46 -4.03 -1.67
N GLY A 126 16.05 -3.96 -2.93
CA GLY A 126 16.79 -4.51 -4.07
C GLY A 126 16.54 -6.00 -4.33
N LYS A 127 15.88 -6.70 -3.42
CA LYS A 127 15.45 -8.11 -3.59
C LYS A 127 13.93 -8.21 -3.77
N GLU A 128 13.16 -7.85 -2.75
CA GLU A 128 11.70 -7.94 -2.72
C GLU A 128 11.03 -6.55 -2.89
N TYR A 129 11.68 -5.51 -2.38
CA TYR A 129 11.12 -4.16 -2.37
C TYR A 129 12.01 -3.16 -3.11
N SER A 130 11.37 -2.25 -3.86
CA SER A 130 12.07 -1.10 -4.41
C SER A 130 12.26 -0.01 -3.34
N PRO A 131 13.32 0.83 -3.44
CA PRO A 131 13.50 1.99 -2.55
C PRO A 131 12.27 2.91 -2.52
N SER A 132 11.61 3.10 -3.67
CA SER A 132 10.41 3.93 -3.76
C SER A 132 9.20 3.32 -3.04
N THR A 133 9.11 2.00 -2.94
CA THR A 133 8.07 1.31 -2.17
C THR A 133 8.30 1.54 -0.68
N LEU A 134 9.51 1.33 -0.19
CA LEU A 134 9.88 1.59 1.20
C LEU A 134 9.58 3.04 1.60
N GLN A 135 9.99 4.01 0.77
CA GLN A 135 9.73 5.44 1.03
C GLN A 135 8.24 5.72 1.21
N LYS A 136 7.38 5.11 0.38
CA LYS A 136 5.92 5.28 0.50
C LYS A 136 5.33 4.68 1.77
N PHE A 137 5.91 3.61 2.32
CA PHE A 137 5.50 3.10 3.63
C PHE A 137 5.91 4.03 4.76
N ARG A 138 7.11 4.62 4.69
CA ARG A 138 7.56 5.65 5.65
C ARG A 138 6.65 6.89 5.63
N GLU A 139 6.23 7.35 4.45
CA GLU A 139 5.30 8.47 4.29
C GLU A 139 3.94 8.16 4.94
N VAL A 140 3.40 6.96 4.71
CA VAL A 140 2.14 6.53 5.35
C VAL A 140 2.29 6.43 6.86
N PHE A 141 3.41 5.88 7.32
CA PHE A 141 3.71 5.80 8.76
C PHE A 141 3.72 7.18 9.41
N ALA A 142 4.35 8.17 8.79
CA ALA A 142 4.35 9.55 9.28
C ALA A 142 2.94 10.16 9.35
N HIS A 143 2.03 9.83 8.39
CA HIS A 143 0.62 10.23 8.48
C HIS A 143 -0.08 9.58 9.68
N VAL A 144 0.15 8.31 9.93
CA VAL A 144 -0.44 7.57 11.05
C VAL A 144 0.07 8.10 12.40
N GLU A 145 1.39 8.30 12.55
CA GLU A 145 1.99 8.86 13.77
C GLU A 145 1.41 10.24 14.09
N ARG A 146 1.34 11.11 13.10
CA ARG A 146 0.76 12.47 13.27
C ARG A 146 -0.71 12.42 13.67
N TYR A 147 -1.49 11.51 13.09
CA TYR A 147 -2.89 11.33 13.44
C TYR A 147 -3.06 10.86 14.88
N ILE A 148 -2.29 9.84 15.31
CA ILE A 148 -2.31 9.33 16.68
C ILE A 148 -1.93 10.44 17.67
N GLN A 149 -0.86 11.17 17.38
CA GLN A 149 -0.39 12.26 18.24
C GLN A 149 -1.43 13.37 18.39
N ASN A 150 -2.10 13.74 17.30
CA ASN A 150 -3.09 14.81 17.32
C ASN A 150 -4.38 14.41 18.04
N LEU A 151 -4.90 13.20 17.78
CA LEU A 151 -6.19 12.76 18.31
C LEU A 151 -6.07 12.16 19.72
N TYR A 152 -5.11 11.27 19.91
CA TYR A 152 -4.97 10.51 21.17
C TYR A 152 -3.96 11.13 22.13
N LYS A 153 -3.26 12.22 21.74
CA LYS A 153 -2.19 12.86 22.54
C LYS A 153 -1.14 11.85 23.02
N SER A 154 -0.91 10.81 22.23
CA SER A 154 0.00 9.69 22.52
C SER A 154 0.97 9.49 21.36
N THR A 155 2.10 8.88 21.61
CA THR A 155 3.08 8.50 20.57
C THR A 155 2.70 7.22 19.86
N ASP A 156 1.80 6.40 20.43
CA ASP A 156 1.37 5.12 19.87
C ASP A 156 0.03 4.67 20.49
N ILE A 157 -0.65 3.72 19.88
CA ILE A 157 -1.87 3.09 20.39
C ILE A 157 -1.81 1.57 20.28
N PRO A 158 -2.42 0.81 21.21
CA PRO A 158 -2.59 -0.63 21.07
C PRO A 158 -3.31 -0.96 19.76
N ILE A 159 -2.84 -1.97 19.03
CA ILE A 159 -3.43 -2.38 17.76
C ILE A 159 -4.91 -2.77 17.89
N ARG A 160 -5.34 -3.28 19.04
CA ARG A 160 -6.74 -3.61 19.34
C ARG A 160 -7.70 -2.40 19.34
N ARG A 161 -7.16 -1.16 19.43
CA ARG A 161 -7.94 0.08 19.32
C ARG A 161 -8.13 0.54 17.88
N VAL A 162 -7.53 -0.15 16.93
CA VAL A 162 -7.74 0.11 15.50
C VAL A 162 -9.00 -0.64 15.07
N ASP A 163 -10.14 -0.01 15.27
CA ASP A 163 -11.45 -0.48 14.86
C ASP A 163 -11.91 0.23 13.56
N TYR A 164 -13.12 -0.06 13.10
CA TYR A 164 -13.72 0.58 11.93
C TYR A 164 -13.84 2.11 12.10
N PHE A 165 -14.13 2.56 13.32
CA PHE A 165 -14.27 3.99 13.62
C PHE A 165 -12.92 4.70 13.48
N PHE A 166 -11.83 4.12 14.00
CA PHE A 166 -10.48 4.62 13.78
C PHE A 166 -10.16 4.75 12.29
N VAL A 167 -10.48 3.71 11.50
CA VAL A 167 -10.24 3.70 10.04
C VAL A 167 -10.96 4.85 9.35
N LYS A 168 -12.24 5.08 9.68
CA LYS A 168 -13.03 6.16 9.10
C LYS A 168 -12.58 7.54 9.55
N GLN A 169 -12.30 7.75 10.83
CA GLN A 169 -11.79 9.03 11.33
C GLN A 169 -10.43 9.39 10.71
N PHE A 170 -9.56 8.39 10.50
CA PHE A 170 -8.30 8.62 9.82
C PHE A 170 -8.51 9.07 8.38
N GLU A 171 -9.41 8.42 7.62
CA GLU A 171 -9.80 8.84 6.27
C GLU A 171 -10.34 10.27 6.25
N ASP A 172 -11.26 10.61 7.17
CA ASP A 172 -11.86 11.94 7.27
C ASP A 172 -10.82 13.02 7.61
N THR A 173 -9.85 12.67 8.44
CA THR A 173 -8.69 13.55 8.74
C THR A 173 -7.84 13.81 7.50
N LEU A 174 -7.59 12.79 6.67
CA LEU A 174 -6.85 12.96 5.43
C LEU A 174 -7.64 13.80 4.41
N LEU A 175 -8.98 13.65 4.37
CA LEU A 175 -9.87 14.49 3.55
C LEU A 175 -9.82 15.95 3.99
N SER A 176 -9.92 16.23 5.30
CA SER A 176 -9.86 17.59 5.84
C SER A 176 -8.52 18.28 5.58
N GLN A 177 -7.44 17.53 5.41
CA GLN A 177 -6.13 18.04 4.97
C GLN A 177 -6.07 18.37 3.46
N GLY A 178 -7.16 18.20 2.72
CA GLY A 178 -7.24 18.51 1.29
C GLY A 178 -6.56 17.47 0.38
N LEU A 179 -6.27 16.28 0.88
CA LEU A 179 -5.68 15.22 0.06
C LEU A 179 -6.70 14.68 -0.96
N LYS A 180 -6.23 14.38 -2.17
CA LYS A 180 -7.07 13.79 -3.22
C LYS A 180 -7.44 12.35 -2.90
N ALA A 181 -8.66 11.91 -3.26
CA ALA A 181 -9.17 10.55 -3.05
C ALA A 181 -8.17 9.45 -3.48
N ILE A 182 -7.49 9.63 -4.62
CA ILE A 182 -6.47 8.68 -5.10
C ILE A 182 -5.28 8.54 -4.13
N THR A 183 -4.88 9.63 -3.47
CA THR A 183 -3.78 9.63 -2.49
C THR A 183 -4.24 8.96 -1.20
N ILE A 184 -5.44 9.33 -0.73
CA ILE A 184 -6.07 8.74 0.47
C ILE A 184 -6.22 7.23 0.30
N ASN A 185 -6.79 6.76 -0.81
CA ASN A 185 -6.95 5.34 -1.08
C ASN A 185 -5.62 4.57 -1.03
N LYS A 186 -4.52 5.19 -1.48
CA LYS A 186 -3.18 4.57 -1.40
C LYS A 186 -2.63 4.54 0.03
N ILE A 187 -2.91 5.56 0.83
CA ILE A 187 -2.56 5.60 2.25
C ILE A 187 -3.34 4.51 3.00
N MET A 188 -4.66 4.47 2.81
CA MET A 188 -5.55 3.49 3.43
C MET A 188 -5.20 2.05 3.03
N GLN A 189 -4.84 1.81 1.76
CA GLN A 189 -4.38 0.51 1.30
C GLN A 189 -3.14 0.02 2.04
N ARG A 190 -2.18 0.90 2.34
CA ARG A 190 -0.96 0.53 3.08
C ARG A 190 -1.23 0.35 4.56
N LEU A 191 -2.06 1.20 5.16
CA LEU A 191 -2.53 0.99 6.53
C LEU A 191 -3.23 -0.36 6.65
N ARG A 192 -4.13 -0.69 5.71
CA ARG A 192 -4.79 -2.00 5.67
C ARG A 192 -3.79 -3.16 5.63
N GLN A 193 -2.69 -3.05 4.88
CA GLN A 193 -1.67 -4.10 4.85
C GLN A 193 -1.04 -4.35 6.23
N MET A 194 -0.84 -3.31 7.04
CA MET A 194 -0.32 -3.44 8.40
C MET A 194 -1.34 -4.09 9.34
N VAL A 195 -2.60 -3.67 9.24
CA VAL A 195 -3.70 -4.20 10.07
C VAL A 195 -4.02 -5.66 9.71
N VAL A 196 -4.05 -6.00 8.42
CA VAL A 196 -4.22 -7.40 7.97
C VAL A 196 -3.05 -8.27 8.40
N TYR A 197 -1.82 -7.73 8.44
CA TYR A 197 -0.69 -8.45 9.03
C TYR A 197 -0.92 -8.74 10.51
N ALA A 198 -1.34 -7.74 11.29
CA ALA A 198 -1.68 -7.92 12.70
C ALA A 198 -2.81 -8.95 12.91
N PHE A 199 -3.82 -8.94 12.06
CA PHE A 199 -4.90 -9.93 12.07
C PHE A 199 -4.38 -11.36 11.82
N LYS A 200 -3.53 -11.54 10.81
CA LYS A 200 -2.92 -12.84 10.48
C LYS A 200 -1.98 -13.36 11.57
N CYS A 201 -1.38 -12.44 12.36
CA CYS A 201 -0.57 -12.77 13.52
C CYS A 201 -1.39 -12.98 14.80
N ASN A 202 -2.73 -12.94 14.73
CA ASN A 202 -3.65 -13.03 15.88
C ASN A 202 -3.44 -11.92 16.94
N TYR A 203 -2.92 -10.74 16.56
CA TYR A 203 -2.80 -9.59 17.44
C TYR A 203 -4.13 -8.86 17.62
N ILE A 204 -5.06 -9.04 16.66
CA ILE A 204 -6.45 -8.60 16.71
C ILE A 204 -7.38 -9.72 16.25
N GLN A 205 -8.61 -9.75 16.75
CA GLN A 205 -9.57 -10.82 16.47
C GLN A 205 -10.41 -10.58 15.20
N GLN A 206 -10.53 -9.33 14.77
CA GLN A 206 -11.33 -8.93 13.60
C GLN A 206 -10.54 -7.95 12.73
N ASP A 207 -10.74 -8.04 11.41
CA ASP A 207 -10.19 -7.06 10.46
C ASP A 207 -11.11 -5.83 10.39
N PRO A 208 -10.68 -4.66 10.87
CA PRO A 208 -11.48 -3.43 10.86
C PRO A 208 -11.73 -2.89 9.44
N PHE A 209 -11.07 -3.42 8.42
CA PHE A 209 -11.26 -3.03 7.03
C PHE A 209 -12.29 -3.88 6.27
N VAL A 210 -12.99 -4.84 6.91
CA VAL A 210 -13.98 -5.69 6.23
C VAL A 210 -15.04 -4.85 5.54
N GLU A 211 -15.64 -3.90 6.26
CA GLU A 211 -16.69 -3.02 5.77
C GLU A 211 -16.16 -1.75 5.07
N TYR A 212 -14.85 -1.53 5.09
CA TYR A 212 -14.27 -0.34 4.51
C TYR A 212 -14.35 -0.35 2.97
N ARG A 213 -14.90 0.72 2.40
CA ARG A 213 -14.97 0.95 0.95
C ARG A 213 -14.10 2.16 0.59
N PRO A 214 -13.14 2.01 -0.34
CA PRO A 214 -12.33 3.13 -0.80
C PRO A 214 -13.17 4.26 -1.41
N LEU A 215 -12.67 5.47 -1.31
CA LEU A 215 -13.29 6.63 -1.92
C LEU A 215 -13.42 6.46 -3.44
N LYS A 216 -14.56 6.86 -4.00
CA LYS A 216 -14.79 6.78 -5.46
C LYS A 216 -13.86 7.73 -6.20
N GLU A 217 -13.14 7.22 -7.17
CA GLU A 217 -12.24 7.96 -8.03
C GLU A 217 -12.82 8.06 -9.45
N ARG A 218 -12.90 9.28 -9.98
CA ARG A 218 -13.17 9.48 -11.40
C ARG A 218 -11.82 9.64 -12.12
N LYS A 219 -11.31 8.56 -12.67
CA LYS A 219 -10.09 8.60 -13.49
C LYS A 219 -10.48 9.04 -14.89
N ARG A 220 -10.09 10.26 -15.30
CA ARG A 220 -10.13 10.64 -16.70
C ARG A 220 -8.88 10.11 -17.39
N LEU A 221 -9.08 9.40 -18.51
CA LEU A 221 -7.99 8.97 -19.34
C LEU A 221 -7.51 10.17 -20.18
N VAL A 222 -6.29 10.64 -19.91
CA VAL A 222 -5.66 11.73 -20.66
C VAL A 222 -4.73 11.12 -21.69
N PHE A 223 -4.95 11.42 -22.98
CA PHE A 223 -4.15 11.03 -24.13
C PHE A 223 -4.29 12.09 -25.22
N LEU A 224 -3.41 12.12 -26.20
CA LEU A 224 -3.50 13.00 -27.37
C LEU A 224 -4.45 12.41 -28.42
N THR A 225 -5.35 13.24 -28.96
CA THR A 225 -6.10 12.91 -30.16
C THR A 225 -5.18 12.90 -31.38
N GLN A 226 -5.66 12.46 -32.53
CA GLN A 226 -4.88 12.46 -33.75
C GLN A 226 -4.48 13.87 -34.18
N GLU A 227 -5.40 14.82 -34.02
CA GLU A 227 -5.19 16.24 -34.32
C GLU A 227 -4.13 16.86 -33.40
N GLU A 228 -4.25 16.64 -32.09
CA GLU A 228 -3.27 17.14 -31.10
C GLU A 228 -1.89 16.50 -31.29
N LEU A 229 -1.85 15.21 -31.65
CA LEU A 229 -0.60 14.53 -31.93
C LEU A 229 0.08 15.17 -33.16
N LYS A 230 -0.68 15.42 -34.22
CA LYS A 230 -0.18 16.07 -35.41
C LYS A 230 0.33 17.49 -35.14
N LEU A 231 -0.41 18.29 -34.34
CA LEU A 231 0.06 19.62 -33.92
C LEU A 231 1.43 19.53 -33.23
N LEU A 232 1.61 18.54 -32.36
CA LEU A 232 2.88 18.35 -31.65
C LEU A 232 4.01 17.88 -32.57
N GLU A 233 3.71 17.05 -33.57
CA GLU A 233 4.68 16.57 -34.54
C GLU A 233 5.16 17.67 -35.48
N ASP A 234 4.25 18.49 -35.96
CA ASP A 234 4.52 19.56 -36.93
C ASP A 234 5.21 20.76 -36.26
N TYR A 235 5.14 20.89 -34.92
CA TYR A 235 5.75 22.01 -34.22
C TYR A 235 7.25 21.81 -34.02
N HIS A 236 8.06 22.82 -34.41
CA HIS A 236 9.50 22.83 -34.20
C HIS A 236 9.91 23.85 -33.17
N PHE A 237 10.58 23.38 -32.12
CA PHE A 237 11.07 24.26 -31.06
C PHE A 237 12.48 24.76 -31.37
N ALA A 238 12.67 26.08 -31.37
CA ALA A 238 13.99 26.70 -31.45
C ALA A 238 14.90 26.33 -30.26
N GLN A 239 14.29 26.05 -29.12
CA GLN A 239 14.99 25.62 -27.90
C GLN A 239 15.27 24.12 -27.95
N GLN A 240 16.52 23.75 -28.06
CA GLN A 240 16.96 22.35 -28.17
C GLN A 240 16.41 21.47 -27.05
N ARG A 241 16.37 21.96 -25.79
CA ARG A 241 15.86 21.21 -24.63
C ARG A 241 14.38 20.78 -24.80
N LEU A 242 13.54 21.63 -25.44
CA LEU A 242 12.15 21.34 -25.69
C LEU A 242 11.99 20.37 -26.88
N GLU A 243 12.78 20.57 -27.93
CA GLU A 243 12.81 19.68 -29.09
C GLU A 243 13.24 18.25 -28.71
N GLU A 244 14.27 18.12 -27.85
CA GLU A 244 14.71 16.83 -27.32
C GLU A 244 13.59 16.15 -26.51
N VAL A 245 12.93 16.86 -25.61
CA VAL A 245 11.87 16.30 -24.79
C VAL A 245 10.62 15.97 -25.62
N LYS A 246 10.28 16.78 -26.62
CA LYS A 246 9.23 16.45 -27.61
C LYS A 246 9.54 15.12 -28.28
N ASN A 247 10.75 14.94 -28.77
CA ASN A 247 11.16 13.72 -29.50
C ASN A 247 11.21 12.48 -28.58
N ILE A 248 11.66 12.62 -27.33
CA ILE A 248 11.54 11.55 -26.31
C ILE A 248 10.08 11.17 -26.07
N TYR A 249 9.20 12.16 -26.00
CA TYR A 249 7.77 11.94 -25.82
C TYR A 249 7.15 11.23 -27.02
N LEU A 250 7.41 11.73 -28.24
CA LEU A 250 6.93 11.13 -29.49
C LEU A 250 7.45 9.70 -29.68
N PHE A 251 8.71 9.44 -29.34
CA PHE A 251 9.24 8.07 -29.32
C PHE A 251 8.40 7.14 -28.45
N SER A 252 8.05 7.60 -27.26
CA SER A 252 7.17 6.83 -26.36
C SER A 252 5.72 6.76 -26.85
N VAL A 253 5.23 7.73 -27.63
CA VAL A 253 3.94 7.67 -28.33
C VAL A 253 3.93 6.58 -29.39
N TYR A 254 5.06 6.33 -30.08
CA TYR A 254 5.13 5.33 -31.16
C TYR A 254 5.66 3.96 -30.73
N THR A 255 6.14 3.82 -29.50
CA THR A 255 6.64 2.53 -28.96
C THR A 255 5.85 2.02 -27.76
N GLY A 256 5.11 2.90 -27.08
CA GLY A 256 4.40 2.57 -25.84
C GLY A 256 5.30 2.30 -24.66
N LEU A 257 6.61 2.50 -24.73
CA LEU A 257 7.55 2.27 -23.66
C LEU A 257 7.27 3.16 -22.45
N ALA A 258 7.41 2.61 -21.25
CA ALA A 258 7.38 3.40 -20.03
C ALA A 258 8.68 4.21 -19.90
N TYR A 259 8.67 5.28 -19.10
CA TYR A 259 9.82 6.16 -18.93
C TYR A 259 11.14 5.40 -18.63
N HIS A 260 11.13 4.48 -17.68
CA HIS A 260 12.34 3.73 -17.32
C HIS A 260 12.80 2.80 -18.43
N GLU A 261 11.88 2.25 -19.23
CA GLU A 261 12.15 1.39 -20.37
C GLU A 261 12.79 2.20 -21.52
N ALA A 262 12.21 3.36 -21.84
CA ALA A 262 12.75 4.26 -22.87
C ALA A 262 14.15 4.79 -22.48
N GLN A 263 14.36 5.15 -21.22
CA GLN A 263 15.65 5.65 -20.73
C GLN A 263 16.73 4.58 -20.60
N ALA A 264 16.35 3.31 -20.49
CA ALA A 264 17.27 2.17 -20.40
C ALA A 264 17.52 1.50 -21.77
N LEU A 265 16.84 1.97 -22.82
CA LEU A 265 16.94 1.38 -24.16
C LEU A 265 18.34 1.59 -24.74
N GLN A 266 18.97 0.50 -25.13
CA GLN A 266 20.29 0.47 -25.76
C GLN A 266 20.16 -0.08 -27.21
N PRO A 267 21.10 0.21 -28.12
CA PRO A 267 21.08 -0.31 -29.49
C PRO A 267 20.98 -1.84 -29.57
N LYS A 268 21.60 -2.57 -28.63
CA LYS A 268 21.52 -4.04 -28.56
C LYS A 268 20.10 -4.59 -28.35
N HIS A 269 19.17 -3.77 -27.85
CA HIS A 269 17.78 -4.17 -27.64
C HIS A 269 16.94 -4.02 -28.92
N ILE A 270 17.51 -3.43 -30.00
CA ILE A 270 16.86 -3.29 -31.30
C ILE A 270 17.37 -4.41 -32.20
N VAL A 271 16.53 -5.38 -32.49
CA VAL A 271 16.88 -6.58 -33.25
C VAL A 271 16.00 -6.72 -34.48
N LYS A 272 16.49 -7.38 -35.53
CA LYS A 272 15.68 -7.79 -36.66
C LYS A 272 14.71 -8.89 -36.24
N GLY A 273 13.41 -8.65 -36.44
CA GLY A 273 12.37 -9.65 -36.25
C GLY A 273 12.21 -10.61 -37.40
N PHE A 274 11.35 -11.60 -37.19
CA PHE A 274 11.01 -12.63 -38.22
C PHE A 274 10.34 -12.05 -39.45
N ASP A 275 9.74 -10.87 -39.33
CA ASP A 275 9.06 -10.10 -40.40
C ASP A 275 9.99 -9.11 -41.13
N GLY A 276 11.29 -9.12 -40.81
CA GLY A 276 12.30 -8.21 -41.39
C GLY A 276 12.27 -6.80 -40.79
N ARG A 277 11.34 -6.47 -39.91
CA ARG A 277 11.26 -5.17 -39.23
C ARG A 277 12.21 -5.13 -38.04
N ASN A 278 12.53 -3.92 -37.60
CA ASN A 278 13.22 -3.74 -36.33
C ASN A 278 12.24 -3.88 -35.17
N TRP A 279 12.65 -4.61 -34.14
CA TRP A 279 11.86 -4.84 -32.92
C TRP A 279 12.67 -4.40 -31.71
N ILE A 280 11.98 -3.80 -30.74
CA ILE A 280 12.53 -3.55 -29.40
C ILE A 280 12.23 -4.77 -28.54
N ASN A 281 13.27 -5.45 -28.05
CA ASN A 281 13.17 -6.54 -27.09
C ASN A 281 13.79 -6.11 -25.76
N LEU A 282 12.96 -6.05 -24.73
CA LEU A 282 13.34 -5.63 -23.38
C LEU A 282 12.74 -6.54 -22.32
N VAL A 283 13.45 -6.70 -21.20
CA VAL A 283 12.90 -7.29 -19.98
C VAL A 283 12.50 -6.16 -19.03
N ARG A 284 11.27 -6.16 -18.57
CA ARG A 284 10.76 -5.16 -17.62
C ARG A 284 11.36 -5.34 -16.24
N GLN A 285 12.08 -4.37 -15.75
CA GLN A 285 12.63 -4.37 -14.39
C GLN A 285 11.58 -4.54 -13.27
N LYS A 286 10.33 -4.10 -13.49
CA LYS A 286 9.28 -4.15 -12.47
C LYS A 286 8.54 -5.48 -12.40
N THR A 287 8.45 -6.22 -13.50
CA THR A 287 7.59 -7.41 -13.61
C THR A 287 8.33 -8.62 -14.17
N ASP A 288 9.60 -8.47 -14.47
CA ASP A 288 10.48 -9.47 -15.09
C ASP A 288 9.89 -10.12 -16.35
N ARG A 289 9.12 -9.31 -17.14
CA ARG A 289 8.46 -9.76 -18.35
C ARG A 289 9.16 -9.24 -19.58
N GLU A 290 9.29 -10.09 -20.57
CA GLU A 290 9.73 -9.70 -21.89
C GLU A 290 8.68 -8.85 -22.60
N ILE A 291 9.12 -7.77 -23.23
CA ILE A 291 8.34 -6.91 -24.09
C ILE A 291 8.98 -6.95 -25.47
N ALA A 292 8.19 -7.26 -26.48
CA ALA A 292 8.58 -7.19 -27.87
C ALA A 292 7.66 -6.17 -28.58
N VAL A 293 8.24 -5.07 -29.06
CA VAL A 293 7.48 -4.00 -29.74
C VAL A 293 8.09 -3.80 -31.14
N PRO A 294 7.31 -4.00 -32.22
CA PRO A 294 7.78 -3.68 -33.57
C PRO A 294 7.92 -2.17 -33.69
N LEU A 295 9.02 -1.71 -34.30
CA LEU A 295 9.25 -0.30 -34.55
C LEU A 295 8.40 0.19 -35.73
N LEU A 296 7.63 1.23 -35.45
CA LEU A 296 6.94 1.98 -36.49
C LEU A 296 7.94 2.94 -37.19
N PRO A 297 7.75 3.28 -38.47
CA PRO A 297 8.66 4.18 -39.20
C PRO A 297 8.89 5.52 -38.52
N GLN A 298 7.89 6.03 -37.80
CA GLN A 298 7.99 7.25 -37.02
C GLN A 298 8.98 7.09 -35.83
N ALA A 299 8.96 5.94 -35.16
CA ALA A 299 9.90 5.65 -34.07
C ALA A 299 11.34 5.49 -34.63
N GLU A 300 11.53 4.87 -35.78
CA GLU A 300 12.84 4.72 -36.43
C GLU A 300 13.46 6.08 -36.75
N LYS A 301 12.69 7.01 -37.33
CA LYS A 301 13.16 8.39 -37.57
C LYS A 301 13.64 9.09 -36.32
N LEU A 302 12.98 8.87 -35.19
CA LEU A 302 13.36 9.45 -33.88
C LEU A 302 14.63 8.80 -33.32
N ILE A 303 14.89 7.54 -33.59
CA ILE A 303 16.17 6.88 -33.25
C ILE A 303 17.33 7.54 -34.00
N ILE A 304 17.19 7.66 -35.32
CA ILE A 304 18.19 8.32 -36.18
C ILE A 304 18.46 9.77 -35.74
N TRP A 305 17.40 10.49 -35.33
CA TRP A 305 17.54 11.83 -34.80
C TRP A 305 18.35 11.83 -33.48
N SER A 306 18.07 10.90 -32.57
CA SER A 306 18.70 10.84 -31.25
C SER A 306 20.18 10.41 -31.30
N GLU A 307 20.61 9.70 -32.35
CA GLU A 307 22.02 9.32 -32.56
C GLU A 307 22.95 10.52 -32.60
N ARG A 308 22.46 11.71 -32.97
CA ARG A 308 23.21 12.95 -32.98
C ARG A 308 23.58 13.48 -31.59
N PHE A 309 22.82 13.08 -30.57
CA PHE A 309 22.92 13.60 -29.20
C PHE A 309 23.41 12.55 -28.20
N CYS A 310 23.30 11.27 -28.53
CA CYS A 310 23.78 10.19 -27.70
C CYS A 310 25.19 9.77 -28.14
N LYS A 311 26.06 9.53 -27.19
CA LYS A 311 27.34 8.85 -27.48
C LYS A 311 27.01 7.50 -28.09
N VAL A 312 27.57 7.25 -29.28
CA VAL A 312 27.40 6.01 -30.02
C VAL A 312 27.66 4.83 -29.06
N ASN A 313 26.67 3.94 -28.92
CA ASN A 313 26.69 2.67 -28.18
C ASN A 313 26.22 2.66 -26.73
N GLU A 314 25.80 3.78 -26.09
CA GLU A 314 25.27 3.71 -24.74
C GLU A 314 23.76 3.58 -24.68
N TYR A 315 23.02 4.57 -25.19
CA TYR A 315 21.55 4.64 -25.10
C TYR A 315 20.92 5.17 -26.39
N VAL A 316 19.70 4.70 -26.67
CA VAL A 316 18.95 5.12 -27.88
C VAL A 316 18.36 6.52 -27.70
N GLN A 317 18.11 6.96 -26.46
CA GLN A 317 17.50 8.27 -26.17
C GLN A 317 18.34 9.08 -25.20
N PRO A 318 18.32 10.44 -25.27
CA PRO A 318 18.96 11.29 -24.26
C PRO A 318 18.42 11.00 -22.86
N ARG A 319 19.32 10.95 -21.88
CA ARG A 319 18.95 10.64 -20.47
C ARG A 319 18.58 11.92 -19.73
N ILE A 320 17.29 12.15 -19.55
CA ILE A 320 16.74 13.29 -18.81
C ILE A 320 15.83 12.75 -17.69
N SER A 321 15.94 13.29 -16.46
CA SER A 321 15.14 12.81 -15.35
C SER A 321 13.62 12.96 -15.63
N ASN A 322 12.81 12.00 -15.13
CA ASN A 322 11.35 12.00 -15.34
C ASN A 322 10.69 13.31 -14.87
N GLN A 323 11.23 13.91 -13.81
CA GLN A 323 10.74 15.18 -13.30
C GLN A 323 10.97 16.31 -14.31
N LYS A 324 12.18 16.41 -14.91
CA LYS A 324 12.49 17.38 -15.95
C LYS A 324 11.66 17.15 -17.22
N VAL A 325 11.58 15.88 -17.69
CA VAL A 325 10.73 15.52 -18.84
C VAL A 325 9.30 16.01 -18.63
N ASN A 326 8.69 15.68 -17.47
CA ASN A 326 7.31 16.10 -17.17
C ASN A 326 7.16 17.62 -16.96
N SER A 327 8.22 18.32 -16.55
CA SER A 327 8.22 19.78 -16.45
C SER A 327 8.21 20.43 -17.83
N TYR A 328 9.09 19.97 -18.71
CA TYR A 328 9.15 20.49 -20.09
C TYR A 328 7.94 20.10 -20.94
N LEU A 329 7.35 18.93 -20.71
CA LEU A 329 6.10 18.55 -21.37
C LEU A 329 4.92 19.47 -21.03
N ARG A 330 4.92 20.10 -19.87
CA ARG A 330 3.92 21.13 -19.53
C ARG A 330 4.15 22.40 -20.35
N GLU A 331 5.40 22.85 -20.44
CA GLU A 331 5.79 24.00 -21.27
C GLU A 331 5.50 23.74 -22.76
N ILE A 332 5.83 22.53 -23.24
CA ILE A 332 5.53 22.10 -24.60
C ILE A 332 4.01 22.14 -24.89
N ALA A 333 3.19 21.59 -23.99
CA ALA A 333 1.73 21.59 -24.17
C ALA A 333 1.17 23.00 -24.23
N GLU A 334 1.65 23.91 -23.39
CA GLU A 334 1.25 25.30 -23.35
C GLU A 334 1.63 26.04 -24.63
N VAL A 335 2.86 25.88 -25.11
CA VAL A 335 3.35 26.52 -26.35
C VAL A 335 2.62 26.00 -27.60
N VAL A 336 2.33 24.70 -27.67
CA VAL A 336 1.64 24.06 -28.81
C VAL A 336 0.13 24.30 -28.79
N GLY A 337 -0.42 24.78 -27.66
CA GLY A 337 -1.86 25.01 -27.48
C GLY A 337 -2.65 23.75 -27.15
N ILE A 338 -2.03 22.75 -26.51
CA ILE A 338 -2.68 21.51 -26.07
C ILE A 338 -3.20 21.69 -24.65
N ASP A 339 -4.52 21.83 -24.49
CA ASP A 339 -5.18 21.96 -23.18
C ASP A 339 -5.29 20.61 -22.46
N LYS A 340 -4.13 19.95 -22.26
CA LYS A 340 -4.01 18.69 -21.51
C LYS A 340 -2.71 18.67 -20.73
N LYS A 341 -2.77 18.13 -19.53
CA LYS A 341 -1.55 17.89 -18.75
C LYS A 341 -0.75 16.75 -19.34
N LEU A 342 0.24 17.05 -20.16
CA LEU A 342 1.16 16.08 -20.69
C LEU A 342 2.14 15.58 -19.64
N THR A 343 2.39 14.28 -19.67
CA THR A 343 3.40 13.58 -18.90
C THR A 343 3.95 12.44 -19.73
N HIS A 344 5.13 11.92 -19.41
CA HIS A 344 5.64 10.74 -20.14
C HIS A 344 4.63 9.58 -20.17
N HIS A 345 3.84 9.42 -19.10
CA HIS A 345 2.81 8.37 -19.06
C HIS A 345 1.63 8.64 -20.02
N THR A 346 1.35 9.89 -20.40
CA THR A 346 0.34 10.20 -21.43
C THR A 346 0.77 9.77 -22.81
N ALA A 347 2.08 9.72 -23.13
CA ALA A 347 2.60 9.15 -24.38
C ALA A 347 2.18 7.68 -24.53
N ARG A 348 2.41 6.87 -23.49
CA ARG A 348 2.01 5.46 -23.49
C ARG A 348 0.49 5.27 -23.61
N LYS A 349 -0.29 6.16 -23.03
CA LYS A 349 -1.76 6.16 -23.19
C LYS A 349 -2.15 6.54 -24.62
N THR A 350 -1.46 7.51 -25.22
CA THR A 350 -1.66 7.90 -26.64
C THR A 350 -1.31 6.74 -27.59
N PHE A 351 -0.22 6.01 -27.32
CA PHE A 351 0.10 4.79 -28.05
C PHE A 351 -1.06 3.80 -28.03
N ALA A 352 -1.55 3.47 -26.82
CA ALA A 352 -2.63 2.50 -26.68
C ALA A 352 -3.94 2.95 -27.34
N THR A 353 -4.28 4.24 -27.24
CA THR A 353 -5.56 4.76 -27.75
C THR A 353 -5.47 5.23 -29.20
N THR A 354 -4.69 6.26 -29.46
CA THR A 354 -4.65 6.97 -30.74
C THR A 354 -3.93 6.15 -31.80
N ILE A 355 -2.80 5.50 -31.41
CA ILE A 355 -2.02 4.71 -32.37
C ILE A 355 -2.59 3.31 -32.57
N LEU A 356 -3.05 2.64 -31.51
CA LEU A 356 -3.49 1.25 -31.64
C LEU A 356 -5.01 1.11 -31.69
N LEU A 357 -5.73 1.43 -30.63
CA LEU A 357 -7.17 1.17 -30.54
C LEU A 357 -7.98 1.91 -31.61
N TYR A 358 -7.65 3.16 -31.91
CA TYR A 358 -8.34 3.94 -32.97
C TYR A 358 -8.02 3.46 -34.38
N ASN A 359 -7.00 2.62 -34.54
CA ASN A 359 -6.67 1.93 -35.76
C ASN A 359 -7.05 0.43 -35.74
N ASP A 360 -8.08 0.09 -34.98
CA ASP A 360 -8.70 -1.24 -34.93
C ASP A 360 -7.76 -2.38 -34.48
N VAL A 361 -6.65 -2.05 -33.78
CA VAL A 361 -5.78 -3.08 -33.21
C VAL A 361 -6.51 -3.76 -32.04
N PRO A 362 -6.61 -5.11 -32.02
CA PRO A 362 -7.29 -5.83 -30.95
C PRO A 362 -6.71 -5.54 -29.58
N ILE A 363 -7.57 -5.48 -28.56
CA ILE A 363 -7.17 -5.08 -27.19
C ILE A 363 -6.18 -6.06 -26.55
N GLU A 364 -6.20 -7.32 -26.96
CA GLU A 364 -5.24 -8.37 -26.59
C GLU A 364 -3.83 -8.02 -27.09
N VAL A 365 -3.73 -7.57 -28.33
CA VAL A 365 -2.46 -7.12 -28.93
C VAL A 365 -1.97 -5.86 -28.21
N VAL A 366 -2.86 -4.90 -27.97
CA VAL A 366 -2.54 -3.69 -27.18
C VAL A 366 -2.02 -4.07 -25.79
N SER A 367 -2.69 -5.00 -25.11
CA SER A 367 -2.27 -5.48 -23.79
C SER A 367 -0.87 -6.10 -23.82
N LYS A 368 -0.57 -6.91 -24.85
CA LYS A 368 0.73 -7.54 -25.06
C LYS A 368 1.83 -6.52 -25.34
N LEU A 369 1.59 -5.58 -26.26
CA LEU A 369 2.53 -4.50 -26.59
C LEU A 369 2.81 -3.59 -25.39
N LEU A 370 1.78 -3.32 -24.57
CA LEU A 370 1.94 -2.63 -23.30
C LEU A 370 2.60 -3.50 -22.20
N GLY A 371 2.78 -4.81 -22.39
CA GLY A 371 3.33 -5.73 -21.41
C GLY A 371 2.52 -5.75 -20.10
N HIS A 372 1.19 -5.67 -20.17
CA HIS A 372 0.35 -5.83 -19.01
C HIS A 372 0.28 -7.30 -18.58
N SER A 373 0.22 -7.55 -17.26
CA SER A 373 0.16 -8.90 -16.72
C SER A 373 -1.19 -9.58 -16.96
N ASP A 374 -2.23 -8.78 -17.12
CA ASP A 374 -3.60 -9.20 -17.26
C ASP A 374 -4.30 -8.22 -18.22
N ILE A 375 -5.05 -8.75 -19.17
CA ILE A 375 -5.84 -7.96 -20.13
C ILE A 375 -6.86 -7.05 -19.45
N SER A 376 -7.35 -7.44 -18.27
CA SER A 376 -8.30 -6.66 -17.47
C SER A 376 -7.75 -5.27 -17.10
N VAL A 377 -6.41 -5.13 -16.98
CA VAL A 377 -5.74 -3.84 -16.76
C VAL A 377 -5.95 -2.92 -17.95
N THR A 378 -5.81 -3.46 -19.17
CA THR A 378 -6.03 -2.72 -20.42
C THR A 378 -7.51 -2.38 -20.57
N GLN A 379 -8.39 -3.33 -20.40
CA GLN A 379 -9.85 -3.13 -20.49
C GLN A 379 -10.35 -2.04 -19.55
N ARG A 380 -10.00 -2.11 -18.26
CA ARG A 380 -10.38 -1.08 -17.26
C ARG A 380 -9.82 0.29 -17.57
N SER A 381 -8.59 0.35 -18.08
CA SER A 381 -7.92 1.61 -18.40
C SER A 381 -8.50 2.31 -19.63
N TYR A 382 -8.94 1.54 -20.62
CA TYR A 382 -9.34 2.06 -21.92
C TYR A 382 -10.82 1.83 -22.29
N ALA A 383 -11.64 1.26 -21.39
CA ALA A 383 -13.06 1.02 -21.63
C ALA A 383 -13.83 2.28 -22.10
N GLN A 384 -13.49 3.45 -21.57
CA GLN A 384 -14.13 4.73 -21.92
C GLN A 384 -13.87 5.16 -23.38
N VAL A 385 -12.84 4.63 -24.01
CA VAL A 385 -12.42 4.99 -25.38
C VAL A 385 -13.08 4.08 -26.43
N MET A 386 -13.62 2.95 -26.01
CA MET A 386 -14.25 1.96 -26.89
C MET A 386 -15.51 2.48 -27.62
N ASN A 387 -16.16 3.53 -27.09
CA ASN A 387 -17.38 4.08 -27.71
C ASN A 387 -17.13 4.56 -29.16
N ARG A 388 -15.96 5.15 -29.45
CA ARG A 388 -15.60 5.55 -30.82
C ARG A 388 -15.46 4.34 -31.73
N ASN A 389 -14.81 3.29 -31.26
CA ASN A 389 -14.66 2.04 -32.02
C ASN A 389 -16.01 1.37 -32.27
N ILE A 390 -16.89 1.35 -31.23
CA ILE A 390 -18.28 0.84 -31.38
C ILE A 390 -18.98 1.59 -32.51
N SER A 391 -18.95 2.94 -32.51
CA SER A 391 -19.57 3.75 -33.54
C SER A 391 -19.02 3.43 -34.93
N ASN A 392 -17.68 3.31 -35.05
CA ASN A 392 -17.02 2.98 -36.31
C ASN A 392 -17.39 1.57 -36.82
N HIS A 393 -17.42 0.58 -35.93
CA HIS A 393 -17.79 -0.80 -36.29
C HIS A 393 -19.26 -0.89 -36.68
N ILE A 394 -20.16 -0.21 -35.98
CA ILE A 394 -21.59 -0.17 -36.31
C ILE A 394 -21.79 0.49 -37.68
N GLY A 395 -21.14 1.64 -37.95
CA GLY A 395 -21.22 2.29 -39.25
C GLY A 395 -20.67 1.44 -40.44
N ARG A 396 -19.65 0.60 -40.17
CA ARG A 396 -19.18 -0.40 -41.15
C ARG A 396 -20.19 -1.54 -41.36
N LEU A 397 -20.82 -1.99 -40.26
CA LEU A 397 -21.85 -3.02 -40.31
C LEU A 397 -23.08 -2.55 -41.10
N GLU A 398 -23.57 -1.34 -40.81
CA GLU A 398 -24.67 -0.71 -41.56
C GLU A 398 -24.40 -0.68 -43.05
N LYS A 399 -23.20 -0.26 -43.50
CA LYS A 399 -22.81 -0.27 -44.90
C LYS A 399 -22.75 -1.68 -45.51
N LYS A 400 -22.48 -2.73 -44.71
CA LYS A 400 -22.50 -4.12 -45.20
C LYS A 400 -23.91 -4.69 -45.30
N LEU A 401 -24.78 -4.30 -44.38
CA LEU A 401 -26.18 -4.76 -44.38
C LEU A 401 -27.08 -4.00 -45.35
N SER A 402 -26.64 -2.82 -45.82
CA SER A 402 -27.33 -2.00 -46.83
C SER A 402 -26.96 -2.37 -48.26
N ARG A 403 -26.08 -3.37 -48.47
CA ARG A 403 -25.74 -3.99 -49.75
C ARG A 403 -26.49 -5.32 -49.93
#